data_136e0d8938c7c89af1566b9764eaacd8
#
_entry.id   136e0d8938c7c89af1566b9764eaacd8
#
_cell.length_a   1.000
_cell.length_b   1.000
_cell.length_c   1.000
_cell.angle_alpha   90.00
_cell.angle_beta   90.00
_cell.angle_gamma   90.00
#
_symmetry.space_group_name_H-M   'P 1'
#
loop_
_entity.id
_entity.type
_entity.pdbx_description
1 polymer ?
#
loop_
_entity_poly.entity_id
_entity_poly.type
_entity_poly.pdbx_seq_one_letter_code
_entity_poly.pdbx_strand_id
1 'polypeptide(L)'
;MNIKPEISLLIPACNEAEIIADVVSGVRTALEKLNRPYEILVIDDGSTDETALRAQNAGARVISHPYNIGNGAAVKTGIRQAKGDILVMMDGDGQHNPEYIAPMLEKIGRYDMVVGARTGDSESHFHRDVANSLYNLFASYICKRKIQDLTSGFRAVKAEIARQFVSMLPNSFSYPTTITMGVIHEGYSLTYMPIKTNRRVGKSKIRLIADGSRFLLIILKIATLLSPMRVFLPVGLAIFLTGVGYGLFRFFVLGSSYGQTSAMLITMSVVVFMVGLVSEQVAQLRYDRSKNRD
;
A
#
# COMPACT_ATOMS: atom_id res chain seq x y z
N MET A 1 -36.78 7.76 -1.20
CA MET A 1 -36.05 6.48 -1.05
C MET A 1 -34.57 6.79 -1.08
N ASN A 2 -33.83 6.46 0.00
CA ASN A 2 -32.36 6.60 -0.02
C ASN A 2 -31.82 5.49 -0.94
N ILE A 3 -31.45 5.85 -2.16
CA ILE A 3 -30.81 4.92 -3.10
C ILE A 3 -29.44 4.57 -2.51
N LYS A 4 -29.15 3.28 -2.35
CA LYS A 4 -27.81 2.82 -1.92
C LYS A 4 -26.78 3.30 -2.94
N PRO A 5 -25.70 3.97 -2.53
CA PRO A 5 -24.65 4.36 -3.46
C PRO A 5 -23.98 3.11 -4.05
N GLU A 6 -23.62 3.19 -5.31
CA GLU A 6 -22.81 2.17 -5.97
C GLU A 6 -21.32 2.43 -5.78
N ILE A 7 -20.96 3.73 -5.73
CA ILE A 7 -19.59 4.21 -5.63
C ILE A 7 -19.43 4.99 -4.33
N SER A 8 -18.42 4.66 -3.52
CA SER A 8 -17.97 5.48 -2.40
C SER A 8 -16.59 6.04 -2.71
N LEU A 9 -16.46 7.35 -2.79
CA LEU A 9 -15.18 8.01 -2.95
C LEU A 9 -14.67 8.44 -1.58
N LEU A 10 -13.47 7.98 -1.21
CA LEU A 10 -12.83 8.17 0.08
C LEU A 10 -11.68 9.15 -0.06
N ILE A 11 -11.74 10.27 0.67
CA ILE A 11 -10.72 11.32 0.67
C ILE A 11 -10.20 11.48 2.10
N PRO A 12 -9.07 10.86 2.46
CA PRO A 12 -8.39 11.19 3.71
C PRO A 12 -7.81 12.61 3.61
N ALA A 13 -8.05 13.45 4.61
CA ALA A 13 -7.58 14.82 4.65
C ALA A 13 -7.06 15.20 6.04
N CYS A 14 -6.04 16.06 6.11
CA CYS A 14 -5.53 16.61 7.36
C CYS A 14 -4.83 17.94 7.11
N ASN A 15 -5.43 19.04 7.55
CA ASN A 15 -4.96 20.40 7.32
C ASN A 15 -4.79 20.70 5.82
N GLU A 16 -5.87 20.51 5.06
CA GLU A 16 -5.95 20.76 3.61
C GLU A 16 -7.08 21.78 3.30
N ALA A 17 -7.37 22.71 4.22
CA ALA A 17 -8.46 23.70 4.08
C ALA A 17 -8.37 24.52 2.80
N GLU A 18 -7.16 24.78 2.30
CA GLU A 18 -6.96 25.60 1.09
C GLU A 18 -7.48 24.93 -0.19
N ILE A 19 -7.46 23.57 -0.26
CA ILE A 19 -7.71 22.83 -1.51
C ILE A 19 -8.90 21.88 -1.44
N ILE A 20 -9.32 21.46 -0.22
CA ILE A 20 -10.28 20.36 -0.06
C ILE A 20 -11.63 20.63 -0.74
N ALA A 21 -12.10 21.89 -0.74
CA ALA A 21 -13.35 22.26 -1.39
C ALA A 21 -13.29 22.07 -2.91
N ASP A 22 -12.17 22.41 -3.54
CA ASP A 22 -11.95 22.25 -4.99
C ASP A 22 -11.83 20.78 -5.34
N VAL A 23 -11.14 19.98 -4.51
CA VAL A 23 -11.04 18.52 -4.66
C VAL A 23 -12.42 17.89 -4.63
N VAL A 24 -13.24 18.18 -3.63
CA VAL A 24 -14.60 17.64 -3.49
C VAL A 24 -15.47 18.06 -4.68
N SER A 25 -15.40 19.32 -5.10
CA SER A 25 -16.18 19.84 -6.24
C SER A 25 -15.77 19.19 -7.56
N GLY A 26 -14.46 19.02 -7.79
CA GLY A 26 -13.94 18.33 -8.97
C GLY A 26 -14.36 16.87 -9.03
N VAL A 27 -14.28 16.17 -7.89
CA VAL A 27 -14.74 14.78 -7.75
C VAL A 27 -16.24 14.66 -8.01
N ARG A 28 -17.03 15.57 -7.45
CA ARG A 28 -18.48 15.60 -7.69
C ARG A 28 -18.77 15.72 -9.17
N THR A 29 -18.17 16.72 -9.84
CA THR A 29 -18.35 16.93 -11.28
C THR A 29 -17.98 15.69 -12.10
N ALA A 30 -16.93 14.97 -11.72
CA ALA A 30 -16.54 13.74 -12.41
C ALA A 30 -17.54 12.59 -12.17
N LEU A 31 -18.07 12.44 -10.95
CA LEU A 31 -19.02 11.39 -10.60
C LEU A 31 -20.42 11.63 -11.17
N GLU A 32 -20.88 12.89 -11.24
CA GLU A 32 -22.17 13.28 -11.83
C GLU A 32 -22.27 12.89 -13.31
N LYS A 33 -21.16 12.97 -14.06
CA LYS A 33 -21.10 12.55 -15.48
C LYS A 33 -21.36 11.04 -15.68
N LEU A 34 -21.21 10.23 -14.62
CA LEU A 34 -21.36 8.77 -14.72
C LEU A 34 -22.82 8.32 -14.63
N ASN A 35 -23.74 9.17 -14.17
CA ASN A 35 -25.15 8.83 -13.93
C ASN A 35 -25.33 7.57 -13.05
N ARG A 36 -24.42 7.36 -12.10
CA ARG A 36 -24.43 6.24 -11.13
C ARG A 36 -24.56 6.79 -9.71
N PRO A 37 -25.31 6.13 -8.81
CA PRO A 37 -25.43 6.56 -7.42
C PRO A 37 -24.07 6.56 -6.72
N TYR A 38 -23.71 7.64 -6.06
CA TYR A 38 -22.43 7.77 -5.38
C TYR A 38 -22.55 8.49 -4.03
N GLU A 39 -21.52 8.36 -3.21
CA GLU A 39 -21.25 9.19 -2.05
C GLU A 39 -19.79 9.66 -2.05
N ILE A 40 -19.55 10.83 -1.48
CA ILE A 40 -18.21 11.38 -1.25
C ILE A 40 -18.00 11.43 0.27
N LEU A 41 -17.02 10.69 0.78
CA LEU A 41 -16.61 10.68 2.16
C LEU A 41 -15.27 11.38 2.31
N VAL A 42 -15.24 12.46 3.05
CA VAL A 42 -14.00 13.07 3.54
C VAL A 42 -13.77 12.59 4.95
N ILE A 43 -12.62 11.97 5.18
CA ILE A 43 -12.21 11.53 6.50
C ILE A 43 -11.16 12.51 6.99
N ASP A 44 -11.61 13.42 7.84
CA ASP A 44 -10.77 14.42 8.46
C ASP A 44 -9.99 13.81 9.63
N ASP A 45 -8.69 13.67 9.45
CA ASP A 45 -7.80 13.05 10.43
C ASP A 45 -7.32 14.06 11.49
N GLY A 46 -8.27 14.67 12.19
CA GLY A 46 -8.01 15.58 13.30
C GLY A 46 -7.36 16.90 12.84
N SER A 47 -7.89 17.52 11.80
CA SER A 47 -7.43 18.84 11.34
C SER A 47 -7.62 19.92 12.40
N THR A 48 -6.71 20.87 12.42
CA THR A 48 -6.75 22.06 13.29
C THR A 48 -7.22 23.32 12.57
N ASP A 49 -7.45 23.20 11.26
CA ASP A 49 -7.96 24.25 10.38
C ASP A 49 -9.41 23.98 9.95
N GLU A 50 -9.92 24.73 8.98
CA GLU A 50 -11.30 24.60 8.50
C GLU A 50 -11.53 23.43 7.50
N THR A 51 -10.64 22.44 7.41
CA THR A 51 -10.72 21.34 6.43
C THR A 51 -12.09 20.65 6.48
N ALA A 52 -12.55 20.24 7.65
CA ALA A 52 -13.83 19.54 7.82
C ALA A 52 -15.02 20.40 7.36
N LEU A 53 -15.05 21.68 7.79
CA LEU A 53 -16.11 22.62 7.45
C LEU A 53 -16.18 22.87 5.94
N ARG A 54 -15.05 23.11 5.30
CA ARG A 54 -14.98 23.36 3.85
C ARG A 54 -15.37 22.14 3.02
N ALA A 55 -14.97 20.95 3.46
CA ALA A 55 -15.39 19.70 2.82
C ALA A 55 -16.91 19.47 2.93
N GLN A 56 -17.49 19.76 4.10
CA GLN A 56 -18.93 19.65 4.32
C GLN A 56 -19.71 20.66 3.46
N ASN A 57 -19.26 21.92 3.40
CA ASN A 57 -19.88 22.96 2.58
C ASN A 57 -19.78 22.64 1.09
N ALA A 58 -18.72 21.97 0.66
CA ALA A 58 -18.58 21.43 -0.69
C ALA A 58 -19.48 20.20 -0.93
N GLY A 59 -20.21 19.69 0.08
CA GLY A 59 -21.23 18.64 0.04
C GLY A 59 -20.70 17.22 0.18
N ALA A 60 -19.54 17.05 0.77
CA ALA A 60 -19.09 15.73 1.21
C ALA A 60 -19.71 15.34 2.56
N ARG A 61 -19.87 14.04 2.79
CA ARG A 61 -20.11 13.50 4.12
C ARG A 61 -18.78 13.45 4.87
N VAL A 62 -18.64 14.22 5.94
CA VAL A 62 -17.40 14.31 6.70
C VAL A 62 -17.46 13.41 7.94
N ILE A 63 -16.34 12.74 8.22
CA ILE A 63 -16.12 11.93 9.41
C ILE A 63 -14.80 12.40 10.02
N SER A 64 -14.86 13.02 11.20
CA SER A 64 -13.66 13.58 11.84
C SER A 64 -13.14 12.65 12.94
N HIS A 65 -11.82 12.47 12.98
CA HIS A 65 -11.12 11.85 14.09
C HIS A 65 -10.86 12.90 15.19
N PRO A 66 -10.82 12.50 16.46
CA PRO A 66 -10.60 13.45 17.57
C PRO A 66 -9.18 14.03 17.58
N TYR A 67 -8.24 13.40 16.91
CA TYR A 67 -6.84 13.82 16.73
C TYR A 67 -6.23 13.12 15.53
N ASN A 68 -5.06 13.55 15.07
CA ASN A 68 -4.37 12.92 13.95
C ASN A 68 -3.89 11.50 14.33
N ILE A 69 -4.52 10.49 13.76
CA ILE A 69 -4.17 9.06 13.93
C ILE A 69 -3.26 8.57 12.81
N GLY A 70 -3.35 9.19 11.62
CA GLY A 70 -2.58 8.91 10.44
C GLY A 70 -3.43 8.58 9.20
N ASN A 71 -2.88 8.85 8.02
CA ASN A 71 -3.57 8.69 6.74
C ASN A 71 -4.19 7.29 6.55
N GLY A 72 -3.45 6.23 6.90
CA GLY A 72 -3.99 4.87 6.81
C GLY A 72 -5.15 4.62 7.78
N ALA A 73 -5.18 5.28 8.94
CA ALA A 73 -6.32 5.21 9.86
C ALA A 73 -7.55 5.89 9.26
N ALA A 74 -7.39 7.04 8.62
CA ALA A 74 -8.45 7.72 7.89
C ALA A 74 -9.02 6.84 6.77
N VAL A 75 -8.16 6.22 5.97
CA VAL A 75 -8.59 5.26 4.93
C VAL A 75 -9.34 4.08 5.53
N LYS A 76 -8.88 3.49 6.65
CA LYS A 76 -9.60 2.39 7.32
C LYS A 76 -11.00 2.83 7.79
N THR A 77 -11.11 4.03 8.35
CA THR A 77 -12.41 4.60 8.73
C THR A 77 -13.30 4.76 7.51
N GLY A 78 -12.77 5.30 6.41
CA GLY A 78 -13.48 5.42 5.14
C GLY A 78 -14.01 4.08 4.62
N ILE A 79 -13.17 3.05 4.56
CA ILE A 79 -13.55 1.69 4.10
C ILE A 79 -14.69 1.10 4.96
N ARG A 80 -14.63 1.31 6.30
CA ARG A 80 -15.67 0.81 7.23
C ARG A 80 -17.00 1.55 7.10
N GLN A 81 -16.95 2.84 6.80
CA GLN A 81 -18.12 3.73 6.75
C GLN A 81 -18.73 3.86 5.35
N ALA A 82 -18.03 3.39 4.34
CA ALA A 82 -18.46 3.39 2.95
C ALA A 82 -19.65 2.43 2.74
N LYS A 83 -20.65 2.89 1.98
CA LYS A 83 -21.87 2.15 1.67
C LYS A 83 -21.86 1.59 0.24
N GLY A 84 -20.98 2.09 -0.62
CA GLY A 84 -20.87 1.67 -2.02
C GLY A 84 -20.27 0.28 -2.19
N ASP A 85 -20.52 -0.30 -3.34
CA ASP A 85 -19.97 -1.59 -3.74
C ASP A 85 -18.57 -1.45 -4.36
N ILE A 86 -18.23 -0.25 -4.84
CA ILE A 86 -16.90 0.12 -5.35
C ILE A 86 -16.36 1.28 -4.50
N LEU A 87 -15.14 1.12 -4.00
CA LEU A 87 -14.42 2.17 -3.29
C LEU A 87 -13.39 2.80 -4.21
N VAL A 88 -13.43 4.13 -4.31
CA VAL A 88 -12.36 4.90 -4.95
C VAL A 88 -11.66 5.69 -3.85
N MET A 89 -10.35 5.49 -3.70
CA MET A 89 -9.51 6.21 -2.74
C MET A 89 -8.71 7.25 -3.49
N MET A 90 -8.67 8.48 -2.97
CA MET A 90 -7.95 9.60 -3.57
C MET A 90 -7.46 10.54 -2.47
N ASP A 91 -6.19 10.96 -2.52
CA ASP A 91 -5.65 11.89 -1.53
C ASP A 91 -6.28 13.29 -1.66
N GLY A 92 -6.45 13.99 -0.53
CA GLY A 92 -7.11 15.30 -0.45
C GLY A 92 -6.21 16.50 -0.81
N ASP A 93 -4.97 16.27 -1.28
CA ASP A 93 -3.96 17.30 -1.54
C ASP A 93 -3.99 17.88 -2.96
N GLY A 94 -4.99 17.52 -3.76
CA GLY A 94 -5.21 18.04 -5.11
C GLY A 94 -4.24 17.53 -6.18
N GLN A 95 -3.38 16.56 -5.86
CA GLN A 95 -2.43 16.00 -6.84
C GLN A 95 -3.10 15.13 -7.90
N HIS A 96 -4.25 14.51 -7.59
CA HIS A 96 -4.93 13.59 -8.49
C HIS A 96 -6.04 14.30 -9.28
N ASN A 97 -6.02 14.11 -10.61
CA ASN A 97 -7.10 14.64 -11.47
C ASN A 97 -8.33 13.71 -11.39
N PRO A 98 -9.51 14.21 -10.97
CA PRO A 98 -10.75 13.45 -10.91
C PRO A 98 -11.21 12.82 -12.24
N GLU A 99 -10.77 13.32 -13.38
CA GLU A 99 -11.11 12.79 -14.70
C GLU A 99 -10.69 11.32 -14.88
N TYR A 100 -9.68 10.86 -14.12
CA TYR A 100 -9.26 9.47 -14.14
C TYR A 100 -10.23 8.51 -13.43
N ILE A 101 -11.22 9.02 -12.66
CA ILE A 101 -12.19 8.18 -11.94
C ILE A 101 -13.00 7.32 -12.91
N ALA A 102 -13.55 7.92 -13.97
CA ALA A 102 -14.37 7.22 -14.94
C ALA A 102 -13.59 6.05 -15.63
N PRO A 103 -12.41 6.28 -16.23
CA PRO A 103 -11.62 5.19 -16.82
C PRO A 103 -11.17 4.12 -15.82
N MET A 104 -10.99 4.45 -14.54
CA MET A 104 -10.69 3.45 -13.52
C MET A 104 -11.90 2.57 -13.24
N LEU A 105 -13.08 3.17 -13.12
CA LEU A 105 -14.33 2.44 -12.86
C LEU A 105 -14.74 1.53 -14.02
N GLU A 106 -14.46 1.91 -15.26
CA GLU A 106 -14.67 1.06 -16.44
C GLU A 106 -13.86 -0.26 -16.39
N LYS A 107 -12.70 -0.22 -15.72
CA LYS A 107 -11.85 -1.42 -15.55
C LYS A 107 -12.28 -2.28 -14.37
N ILE A 108 -13.03 -1.74 -13.38
CA ILE A 108 -13.64 -2.51 -12.29
C ILE A 108 -14.75 -3.37 -12.90
N GLY A 109 -14.80 -4.62 -12.59
CA GLY A 109 -15.67 -5.60 -13.22
C GLY A 109 -14.84 -6.66 -13.92
N ARG A 110 -13.87 -6.24 -14.75
CA ARG A 110 -12.85 -7.12 -15.29
C ARG A 110 -11.70 -7.35 -14.28
N TYR A 111 -11.41 -6.34 -13.46
CA TYR A 111 -10.39 -6.37 -12.42
C TYR A 111 -11.00 -6.06 -11.07
N ASP A 112 -10.44 -6.64 -10.02
CA ASP A 112 -10.88 -6.45 -8.65
C ASP A 112 -10.32 -5.17 -8.04
N MET A 113 -9.13 -4.74 -8.50
CA MET A 113 -8.50 -3.48 -8.13
C MET A 113 -7.84 -2.82 -9.35
N VAL A 114 -7.96 -1.50 -9.43
CA VAL A 114 -7.28 -0.64 -10.41
C VAL A 114 -6.45 0.39 -9.66
N VAL A 115 -5.17 0.50 -9.98
CA VAL A 115 -4.26 1.46 -9.36
C VAL A 115 -3.82 2.49 -10.40
N GLY A 116 -3.98 3.77 -10.09
CA GLY A 116 -3.44 4.86 -10.88
C GLY A 116 -1.91 4.91 -10.71
N ALA A 117 -1.18 4.45 -11.70
CA ALA A 117 0.28 4.45 -11.70
C ALA A 117 0.82 5.77 -12.26
N ARG A 118 1.64 6.46 -11.48
CA ARG A 118 2.26 7.73 -11.89
C ARG A 118 3.24 7.48 -13.02
N THR A 119 3.12 8.28 -14.09
CA THR A 119 4.07 8.27 -15.20
C THR A 119 5.28 9.16 -14.88
N GLY A 120 6.47 8.83 -15.44
CA GLY A 120 7.73 9.52 -15.14
C GLY A 120 7.80 11.00 -15.54
N ASP A 121 6.80 11.54 -16.24
CA ASP A 121 6.66 12.98 -16.52
C ASP A 121 6.18 13.81 -15.31
N SER A 122 5.82 13.16 -14.19
CA SER A 122 5.57 13.87 -12.94
C SER A 122 6.91 14.35 -12.39
N GLU A 123 7.06 15.67 -12.14
CA GLU A 123 8.27 16.30 -11.60
C GLU A 123 8.61 15.70 -10.21
N SER A 124 9.27 14.54 -10.23
CA SER A 124 9.76 13.87 -9.04
C SER A 124 11.28 14.04 -8.95
N HIS A 125 11.80 14.15 -7.74
CA HIS A 125 13.24 14.21 -7.55
C HIS A 125 13.84 12.83 -7.86
N PHE A 126 14.90 12.78 -8.67
CA PHE A 126 15.63 11.57 -9.10
C PHE A 126 15.84 10.52 -7.99
N HIS A 127 16.17 10.96 -6.76
CA HIS A 127 16.34 10.06 -5.62
C HIS A 127 15.05 9.34 -5.18
N ARG A 128 13.87 9.96 -5.37
CA ARG A 128 12.58 9.33 -5.06
C ARG A 128 12.23 8.27 -6.08
N ASP A 129 12.59 8.48 -7.33
CA ASP A 129 12.30 7.54 -8.42
C ASP A 129 13.16 6.29 -8.30
N VAL A 130 14.44 6.43 -7.93
CA VAL A 130 15.33 5.31 -7.64
C VAL A 130 14.81 4.49 -6.44
N ALA A 131 14.44 5.15 -5.34
CA ALA A 131 13.89 4.48 -4.18
C ALA A 131 12.57 3.76 -4.50
N ASN A 132 11.65 4.42 -5.20
CA ASN A 132 10.39 3.80 -5.63
C ASN A 132 10.61 2.60 -6.57
N SER A 133 11.58 2.69 -7.48
CA SER A 133 11.93 1.58 -8.38
C SER A 133 12.46 0.37 -7.61
N LEU A 134 13.31 0.60 -6.60
CA LEU A 134 13.82 -0.47 -5.74
C LEU A 134 12.68 -1.12 -4.92
N TYR A 135 11.78 -0.32 -4.37
CA TYR A 135 10.60 -0.81 -3.64
C TYR A 135 9.66 -1.61 -4.54
N ASN A 136 9.38 -1.12 -5.74
CA ASN A 136 8.55 -1.83 -6.71
C ASN A 136 9.20 -3.15 -7.14
N LEU A 137 10.53 -3.18 -7.33
CA LEU A 137 11.29 -4.39 -7.67
C LEU A 137 11.19 -5.44 -6.56
N PHE A 138 11.45 -5.03 -5.30
CA PHE A 138 11.39 -5.93 -4.15
C PHE A 138 9.96 -6.47 -3.93
N ALA A 139 8.95 -5.60 -3.99
CA ALA A 139 7.56 -6.02 -3.88
C ALA A 139 7.14 -6.94 -5.06
N SER A 140 7.64 -6.68 -6.28
CA SER A 140 7.40 -7.55 -7.45
C SER A 140 8.02 -8.93 -7.26
N TYR A 141 9.20 -9.02 -6.66
CA TYR A 141 9.82 -10.29 -6.29
C TYR A 141 8.95 -11.06 -5.28
N ILE A 142 8.51 -10.38 -4.22
CA ILE A 142 7.66 -10.99 -3.17
C ILE A 142 6.31 -11.46 -3.74
N CYS A 143 5.69 -10.66 -4.60
CA CYS A 143 4.37 -10.96 -5.17
C CYS A 143 4.42 -11.86 -6.42
N LYS A 144 5.59 -12.14 -6.98
CA LYS A 144 5.78 -12.82 -8.30
C LYS A 144 4.97 -12.16 -9.43
N ARG A 145 4.74 -10.86 -9.34
CA ARG A 145 3.97 -10.08 -10.31
C ARG A 145 4.56 -8.68 -10.42
N LYS A 146 4.67 -8.15 -11.64
CA LYS A 146 5.20 -6.81 -11.87
C LYS A 146 4.31 -5.76 -11.22
N ILE A 147 4.88 -4.99 -10.29
CA ILE A 147 4.27 -3.85 -9.63
C ILE A 147 4.82 -2.58 -10.27
N GLN A 148 3.92 -1.70 -10.77
CA GLN A 148 4.30 -0.47 -11.45
C GLN A 148 4.38 0.71 -10.49
N ASP A 149 3.42 0.83 -9.56
CA ASP A 149 3.41 1.86 -8.51
C ASP A 149 2.81 1.29 -7.23
N LEU A 150 3.69 1.07 -6.24
CA LEU A 150 3.31 0.49 -4.95
C LEU A 150 2.69 1.52 -4.02
N THR A 151 3.01 2.80 -4.21
CA THR A 151 2.74 3.88 -3.25
C THR A 151 1.60 4.80 -3.64
N SER A 152 1.04 4.66 -4.83
CA SER A 152 -0.08 5.49 -5.27
C SER A 152 -1.29 5.36 -4.35
N GLY A 153 -1.80 6.46 -3.82
CA GLY A 153 -3.05 6.53 -3.06
C GLY A 153 -4.30 6.44 -3.94
N PHE A 154 -4.18 6.75 -5.23
CA PHE A 154 -5.31 6.79 -6.15
C PHE A 154 -5.63 5.39 -6.71
N ARG A 155 -6.73 4.82 -6.27
CA ARG A 155 -7.14 3.46 -6.63
C ARG A 155 -8.64 3.25 -6.55
N ALA A 156 -9.15 2.35 -7.38
CA ALA A 156 -10.49 1.80 -7.28
C ALA A 156 -10.41 0.32 -6.89
N VAL A 157 -11.27 -0.15 -6.02
CA VAL A 157 -11.30 -1.53 -5.54
C VAL A 157 -12.73 -1.93 -5.16
N LYS A 158 -13.09 -3.20 -5.35
CA LYS A 158 -14.36 -3.73 -4.85
C LYS A 158 -14.40 -3.63 -3.33
N ALA A 159 -15.51 -3.13 -2.79
CA ALA A 159 -15.65 -2.86 -1.34
C ALA A 159 -15.46 -4.11 -0.48
N GLU A 160 -15.98 -5.25 -0.91
CA GLU A 160 -15.83 -6.54 -0.25
C GLU A 160 -14.34 -6.91 -0.05
N ILE A 161 -13.53 -6.70 -1.11
CA ILE A 161 -12.09 -7.00 -1.06
C ILE A 161 -11.36 -6.00 -0.15
N ALA A 162 -11.64 -4.70 -0.26
CA ALA A 162 -11.02 -3.71 0.61
C ALA A 162 -11.30 -3.98 2.09
N ARG A 163 -12.51 -4.43 2.43
CA ARG A 163 -12.92 -4.75 3.81
C ARG A 163 -12.15 -5.94 4.39
N GLN A 164 -11.80 -6.96 3.59
CA GLN A 164 -11.00 -8.10 4.04
C GLN A 164 -9.62 -7.67 4.54
N PHE A 165 -9.03 -6.62 3.94
CA PHE A 165 -7.70 -6.15 4.30
C PHE A 165 -7.66 -5.04 5.35
N VAL A 166 -8.80 -4.47 5.77
CA VAL A 166 -8.86 -3.32 6.70
C VAL A 166 -8.07 -3.54 7.98
N SER A 167 -8.16 -4.74 8.58
CA SER A 167 -7.46 -5.07 9.82
C SER A 167 -5.93 -5.12 9.66
N MET A 168 -5.45 -5.38 8.45
CA MET A 168 -4.02 -5.49 8.12
C MET A 168 -3.40 -4.14 7.74
N LEU A 169 -4.22 -3.14 7.36
CA LEU A 169 -3.72 -1.84 6.94
C LEU A 169 -3.06 -1.12 8.13
N PRO A 170 -1.85 -0.57 7.95
CA PRO A 170 -1.22 0.28 8.96
C PRO A 170 -1.97 1.62 9.08
N ASN A 171 -1.78 2.32 10.21
CA ASN A 171 -2.35 3.66 10.39
C ASN A 171 -1.61 4.75 9.61
N SER A 172 -0.40 4.46 9.12
CA SER A 172 0.48 5.39 8.41
C SER A 172 0.27 5.39 6.89
N PHE A 173 1.12 6.12 6.17
CA PHE A 173 1.07 6.26 4.69
C PHE A 173 1.29 4.98 3.88
N SER A 174 1.65 3.87 4.49
CA SER A 174 1.96 2.62 3.77
C SER A 174 0.75 1.71 3.49
N TYR A 175 -0.47 2.18 3.75
CA TYR A 175 -1.67 1.41 3.42
C TYR A 175 -1.75 1.00 1.93
N PRO A 176 -1.29 1.84 0.95
CA PRO A 176 -1.32 1.46 -0.45
C PRO A 176 -0.49 0.21 -0.75
N THR A 177 0.69 0.13 -0.11
CA THR A 177 1.59 -1.03 -0.21
C THR A 177 0.92 -2.29 0.33
N THR A 178 0.33 -2.19 1.52
CA THR A 178 -0.29 -3.34 2.20
C THR A 178 -1.46 -3.90 1.39
N ILE A 179 -2.38 -3.05 0.93
CA ILE A 179 -3.54 -3.51 0.16
C ILE A 179 -3.14 -4.06 -1.21
N THR A 180 -2.15 -3.45 -1.89
CA THR A 180 -1.67 -3.95 -3.19
C THR A 180 -1.05 -5.34 -3.05
N MET A 181 -0.16 -5.53 -2.08
CA MET A 181 0.49 -6.82 -1.86
C MET A 181 -0.51 -7.88 -1.37
N GLY A 182 -1.47 -7.49 -0.51
CA GLY A 182 -2.54 -8.37 -0.04
C GLY A 182 -3.43 -8.85 -1.18
N VAL A 183 -3.94 -7.94 -2.01
CA VAL A 183 -4.80 -8.27 -3.17
C VAL A 183 -4.11 -9.23 -4.13
N ILE A 184 -2.81 -9.00 -4.43
CA ILE A 184 -2.03 -9.89 -5.30
C ILE A 184 -1.81 -11.25 -4.64
N HIS A 185 -1.50 -11.29 -3.34
CA HIS A 185 -1.22 -12.52 -2.60
C HIS A 185 -2.45 -13.44 -2.56
N GLU A 186 -3.63 -12.87 -2.37
CA GLU A 186 -4.90 -13.60 -2.35
C GLU A 186 -5.40 -14.03 -3.73
N GLY A 187 -4.66 -13.73 -4.79
CA GLY A 187 -5.01 -14.11 -6.14
C GLY A 187 -6.07 -13.23 -6.81
N TYR A 188 -6.45 -12.10 -6.20
CA TYR A 188 -7.34 -11.14 -6.83
C TYR A 188 -6.67 -10.47 -8.03
N SER A 189 -7.49 -10.08 -9.01
CA SER A 189 -7.02 -9.43 -10.22
C SER A 189 -6.76 -7.94 -9.99
N LEU A 190 -5.55 -7.48 -10.39
CA LEU A 190 -5.14 -6.10 -10.30
C LEU A 190 -4.59 -5.61 -11.64
N THR A 191 -4.92 -4.38 -12.00
CA THR A 191 -4.32 -3.69 -13.15
C THR A 191 -3.87 -2.29 -12.78
N TYR A 192 -3.00 -1.73 -13.62
CA TYR A 192 -2.52 -0.37 -13.50
C TYR A 192 -3.06 0.49 -14.64
N MET A 193 -3.32 1.75 -14.33
CA MET A 193 -3.68 2.76 -15.30
C MET A 193 -2.71 3.94 -15.18
N PRO A 194 -2.05 4.35 -16.26
CA PRO A 194 -1.13 5.48 -16.21
C PRO A 194 -1.90 6.77 -15.90
N ILE A 195 -1.40 7.52 -14.93
CA ILE A 195 -1.95 8.82 -14.54
C ILE A 195 -0.85 9.87 -14.50
N LYS A 196 -1.23 11.12 -14.81
CA LYS A 196 -0.39 12.29 -14.54
C LYS A 196 -0.85 12.93 -13.24
N THR A 197 0.08 13.30 -12.38
CA THR A 197 -0.21 13.98 -11.12
C THR A 197 0.14 15.45 -11.24
N ASN A 198 -0.69 16.30 -10.67
CA ASN A 198 -0.44 17.73 -10.55
C ASN A 198 0.62 18.02 -9.49
N ARG A 199 1.19 19.22 -9.50
CA ARG A 199 2.03 19.69 -8.38
C ARG A 199 1.19 19.78 -7.11
N ARG A 200 1.74 19.30 -6.01
CA ARG A 200 1.11 19.43 -4.69
C ARG A 200 1.00 20.90 -4.31
N VAL A 201 -0.18 21.31 -3.84
CA VAL A 201 -0.35 22.58 -3.17
C VAL A 201 0.12 22.39 -1.72
N GLY A 202 1.20 23.10 -1.31
CA GLY A 202 1.76 23.01 0.04
C GLY A 202 3.13 22.30 0.15
N LYS A 203 3.69 22.24 1.37
CA LYS A 203 5.03 21.69 1.63
C LYS A 203 4.98 20.18 1.85
N SER A 204 5.88 19.43 1.20
CA SER A 204 6.02 17.99 1.45
C SER A 204 6.52 17.74 2.88
N LYS A 205 5.81 16.91 3.64
CA LYS A 205 6.19 16.48 5.00
C LYS A 205 7.17 15.29 5.02
N ILE A 206 7.62 14.82 3.85
CA ILE A 206 8.43 13.59 3.71
C ILE A 206 9.91 13.90 3.97
N ARG A 207 10.51 13.16 4.93
CA ARG A 207 11.97 13.18 5.23
C ARG A 207 12.63 12.00 4.53
N LEU A 208 13.40 12.23 3.46
CA LEU A 208 13.88 11.22 2.51
C LEU A 208 14.57 10.01 3.16
N ILE A 209 15.51 10.21 4.09
CA ILE A 209 16.31 9.12 4.69
C ILE A 209 15.53 8.39 5.79
N ALA A 210 14.87 9.14 6.68
CA ALA A 210 14.09 8.54 7.77
C ALA A 210 12.85 7.79 7.27
N ASP A 211 12.22 8.28 6.21
CA ASP A 211 11.04 7.64 5.63
C ASP A 211 11.41 6.48 4.69
N GLY A 212 12.59 6.53 4.03
CA GLY A 212 13.08 5.44 3.18
C GLY A 212 13.36 4.15 3.97
N SER A 213 14.05 4.24 5.10
CA SER A 213 14.31 3.07 5.96
C SER A 213 13.03 2.52 6.58
N ARG A 214 12.10 3.39 7.00
CA ARG A 214 10.77 2.98 7.48
C ARG A 214 9.97 2.27 6.39
N PHE A 215 10.04 2.76 5.16
CA PHE A 215 9.31 2.17 4.04
C PHE A 215 9.83 0.77 3.69
N LEU A 216 11.16 0.57 3.67
CA LEU A 216 11.77 -0.75 3.50
C LEU A 216 11.34 -1.72 4.62
N LEU A 217 11.38 -1.27 5.87
CA LEU A 217 10.91 -2.07 7.01
C LEU A 217 9.42 -2.45 6.89
N ILE A 218 8.59 -1.56 6.34
CA ILE A 218 7.18 -1.85 6.12
C ILE A 218 7.01 -2.93 5.05
N ILE A 219 7.70 -2.81 3.91
CA ILE A 219 7.67 -3.85 2.87
C ILE A 219 8.17 -5.17 3.43
N LEU A 220 9.28 -5.18 4.17
CA LEU A 220 9.81 -6.38 4.81
C LEU A 220 8.79 -6.99 5.78
N LYS A 221 8.14 -6.17 6.62
CA LYS A 221 7.09 -6.62 7.54
C LYS A 221 5.90 -7.23 6.80
N ILE A 222 5.47 -6.62 5.69
CA ILE A 222 4.37 -7.15 4.87
C ILE A 222 4.82 -8.43 4.16
N ALA A 223 6.04 -8.47 3.63
CA ALA A 223 6.63 -9.65 2.99
C ALA A 223 6.70 -10.84 3.96
N THR A 224 7.14 -10.60 5.21
CA THR A 224 7.19 -11.64 6.25
C THR A 224 5.80 -12.03 6.77
N LEU A 225 4.80 -11.17 6.62
CA LEU A 225 3.42 -11.48 6.96
C LEU A 225 2.74 -12.34 5.88
N LEU A 226 3.02 -12.08 4.59
CA LEU A 226 2.34 -12.71 3.46
C LEU A 226 3.13 -13.90 2.87
N SER A 227 4.45 -13.84 2.86
CA SER A 227 5.31 -14.84 2.23
C SER A 227 6.70 -14.91 2.92
N PRO A 228 6.78 -15.35 4.17
CA PRO A 228 8.03 -15.34 4.96
C PRO A 228 9.17 -16.08 4.27
N MET A 229 8.90 -17.26 3.68
CA MET A 229 9.93 -18.06 3.02
C MET A 229 10.64 -17.34 1.87
N ARG A 230 9.97 -16.40 1.18
CA ARG A 230 10.60 -15.58 0.12
C ARG A 230 11.64 -14.60 0.65
N VAL A 231 11.60 -14.32 1.96
CA VAL A 231 12.59 -13.46 2.64
C VAL A 231 13.68 -14.33 3.29
N PHE A 232 13.29 -15.31 4.07
CA PHE A 232 14.22 -16.10 4.87
C PHE A 232 15.04 -17.11 4.04
N LEU A 233 14.47 -17.73 3.02
CA LEU A 233 15.18 -18.74 2.21
C LEU A 233 16.39 -18.17 1.45
N PRO A 234 16.29 -17.02 0.73
CA PRO A 234 17.47 -16.45 0.08
C PRO A 234 18.57 -16.03 1.05
N VAL A 235 18.18 -15.48 2.20
CA VAL A 235 19.12 -15.07 3.26
C VAL A 235 19.82 -16.28 3.85
N GLY A 236 19.07 -17.32 4.23
CA GLY A 236 19.63 -18.58 4.72
C GLY A 236 20.57 -19.22 3.71
N LEU A 237 20.16 -19.30 2.44
CA LEU A 237 20.98 -19.85 1.35
C LEU A 237 22.28 -19.05 1.14
N ALA A 238 22.23 -17.73 1.20
CA ALA A 238 23.40 -16.88 1.07
C ALA A 238 24.40 -17.14 2.22
N ILE A 239 23.93 -17.22 3.46
CA ILE A 239 24.76 -17.54 4.64
C ILE A 239 25.35 -18.97 4.51
N PHE A 240 24.56 -19.94 4.06
CA PHE A 240 25.00 -21.30 3.83
C PHE A 240 26.13 -21.37 2.81
N LEU A 241 25.92 -20.78 1.63
CA LEU A 241 26.90 -20.76 0.55
C LEU A 241 28.20 -20.04 0.98
N THR A 242 28.08 -18.96 1.75
CA THR A 242 29.24 -18.27 2.32
C THR A 242 30.00 -19.17 3.30
N GLY A 243 29.29 -19.88 4.18
CA GLY A 243 29.89 -20.81 5.14
C GLY A 243 30.60 -21.98 4.47
N VAL A 244 29.96 -22.60 3.48
CA VAL A 244 30.54 -23.69 2.69
C VAL A 244 31.73 -23.18 1.86
N GLY A 245 31.56 -22.08 1.13
CA GLY A 245 32.62 -21.50 0.28
C GLY A 245 33.86 -21.10 1.09
N TYR A 246 33.68 -20.47 2.25
CA TYR A 246 34.78 -20.11 3.13
C TYR A 246 35.49 -21.36 3.71
N GLY A 247 34.74 -22.39 4.07
CA GLY A 247 35.31 -23.65 4.54
C GLY A 247 36.14 -24.37 3.49
N LEU A 248 35.63 -24.46 2.26
CA LEU A 248 36.34 -25.04 1.12
C LEU A 248 37.61 -24.21 0.78
N PHE A 249 37.51 -22.89 0.78
CA PHE A 249 38.66 -22.01 0.57
C PHE A 249 39.76 -22.28 1.61
N ARG A 250 39.40 -22.37 2.90
CA ARG A 250 40.36 -22.69 3.95
C ARG A 250 41.02 -24.06 3.76
N PHE A 251 40.23 -25.06 3.39
CA PHE A 251 40.71 -26.41 3.22
C PHE A 251 41.65 -26.56 2.01
N PHE A 252 41.23 -26.07 0.83
CA PHE A 252 41.96 -26.28 -0.41
C PHE A 252 43.06 -25.25 -0.67
N VAL A 253 42.91 -24.01 -0.23
CA VAL A 253 43.83 -22.91 -0.55
C VAL A 253 44.78 -22.65 0.62
N LEU A 254 44.29 -22.66 1.85
CA LEU A 254 45.13 -22.35 3.03
C LEU A 254 45.66 -23.62 3.70
N GLY A 255 45.34 -24.82 3.24
CA GLY A 255 45.81 -26.07 3.83
C GLY A 255 45.39 -26.26 5.31
N SER A 256 44.35 -25.56 5.74
CA SER A 256 43.88 -25.50 7.11
C SER A 256 42.59 -26.35 7.28
N SER A 257 42.26 -26.72 8.52
CA SER A 257 40.98 -27.39 8.80
C SER A 257 39.78 -26.55 8.37
N TYR A 258 38.63 -27.14 8.11
CA TYR A 258 37.38 -26.49 7.64
C TYR A 258 36.97 -25.29 8.47
N GLY A 259 37.30 -25.25 9.73
CA GLY A 259 37.25 -24.09 10.62
C GLY A 259 35.91 -23.86 11.30
N GLN A 260 36.00 -23.33 12.50
CA GLN A 260 34.87 -23.08 13.40
C GLN A 260 33.90 -22.04 12.83
N THR A 261 34.44 -21.03 12.12
CA THR A 261 33.63 -19.97 11.46
C THR A 261 32.70 -20.54 10.39
N SER A 262 33.17 -21.50 9.58
CA SER A 262 32.35 -22.17 8.57
C SER A 262 31.22 -22.97 9.19
N ALA A 263 31.51 -23.76 10.24
CA ALA A 263 30.51 -24.50 10.97
C ALA A 263 29.45 -23.58 11.59
N MET A 264 29.86 -22.45 12.17
CA MET A 264 28.97 -21.45 12.74
C MET A 264 28.04 -20.83 11.69
N LEU A 265 28.57 -20.46 10.52
CA LEU A 265 27.76 -19.92 9.42
C LEU A 265 26.74 -20.94 8.90
N ILE A 266 27.13 -22.20 8.72
CA ILE A 266 26.22 -23.26 8.30
C ILE A 266 25.12 -23.49 9.35
N THR A 267 25.47 -23.58 10.63
CA THR A 267 24.49 -23.72 11.70
C THR A 267 23.52 -22.53 11.72
N MET A 268 24.02 -21.30 11.59
CA MET A 268 23.20 -20.10 11.53
C MET A 268 22.24 -20.11 10.32
N SER A 269 22.71 -20.61 9.18
CA SER A 269 21.85 -20.74 7.99
C SER A 269 20.66 -21.67 8.21
N VAL A 270 20.89 -22.80 8.88
CA VAL A 270 19.83 -23.75 9.25
C VAL A 270 18.83 -23.10 10.21
N VAL A 271 19.31 -22.36 11.21
CA VAL A 271 18.43 -21.62 12.15
C VAL A 271 17.57 -20.60 11.39
N VAL A 272 18.15 -19.81 10.49
CA VAL A 272 17.40 -18.83 9.68
C VAL A 272 16.34 -19.53 8.81
N PHE A 273 16.67 -20.66 8.21
CA PHE A 273 15.72 -21.47 7.45
C PHE A 273 14.56 -21.98 8.31
N MET A 274 14.85 -22.54 9.49
CA MET A 274 13.84 -23.03 10.42
C MET A 274 12.92 -21.90 10.93
N VAL A 275 13.48 -20.72 11.22
CA VAL A 275 12.67 -19.52 11.54
C VAL A 275 11.75 -19.16 10.39
N GLY A 276 12.24 -19.25 9.15
CA GLY A 276 11.43 -19.03 7.95
C GLY A 276 10.24 -19.99 7.84
N LEU A 277 10.48 -21.30 8.08
CA LEU A 277 9.43 -22.32 8.06
C LEU A 277 8.36 -22.07 9.14
N VAL A 278 8.78 -21.78 10.38
CA VAL A 278 7.85 -21.48 11.46
C VAL A 278 7.04 -20.23 11.15
N SER A 279 7.68 -19.19 10.60
CA SER A 279 7.01 -17.96 10.20
C SER A 279 5.96 -18.21 9.10
N GLU A 280 6.24 -19.11 8.15
CA GLU A 280 5.29 -19.51 7.09
C GLU A 280 4.04 -20.19 7.69
N GLN A 281 4.23 -21.12 8.63
CA GLN A 281 3.11 -21.78 9.32
C GLN A 281 2.26 -20.78 10.12
N VAL A 282 2.89 -19.82 10.80
CA VAL A 282 2.17 -18.76 11.52
C VAL A 282 1.39 -17.86 10.57
N ALA A 283 1.96 -17.53 9.41
CA ALA A 283 1.27 -16.74 8.39
C ALA A 283 0.02 -17.47 7.87
N GLN A 284 0.13 -18.77 7.55
CA GLN A 284 -0.99 -19.62 7.12
C GLN A 284 -2.09 -19.72 8.17
N LEU A 285 -1.75 -19.96 9.43
CA LEU A 285 -2.73 -20.01 10.52
C LEU A 285 -3.49 -18.69 10.74
N ARG A 286 -2.83 -17.57 10.57
CA ARG A 286 -3.50 -16.24 10.63
C ARG A 286 -4.50 -16.08 9.51
N TYR A 287 -4.14 -16.53 8.33
CA TYR A 287 -4.98 -16.48 7.14
C TYR A 287 -6.26 -17.31 7.32
N ASP A 288 -6.13 -18.56 7.74
CA ASP A 288 -7.27 -19.46 7.97
C ASP A 288 -8.24 -18.90 9.02
N ARG A 289 -7.71 -18.25 10.07
CA ARG A 289 -8.54 -17.59 11.08
C ARG A 289 -9.30 -16.36 10.57
N SER A 290 -8.75 -15.62 9.60
CA SER A 290 -9.47 -14.47 9.04
C SER A 290 -10.62 -14.90 8.14
N LYS A 291 -10.44 -15.98 7.40
CA LYS A 291 -11.43 -16.55 6.49
C LYS A 291 -12.62 -17.21 7.21
N ASN A 292 -12.41 -17.71 8.43
CA ASN A 292 -13.46 -18.35 9.24
C ASN A 292 -14.22 -17.37 10.15
N ARG A 293 -13.98 -16.07 10.05
CA ARG A 293 -14.68 -15.03 10.83
C ARG A 293 -15.76 -14.27 10.04
N ASP A 294 -15.85 -14.51 8.76
CA ASP A 294 -16.89 -14.04 7.85
C ASP A 294 -17.88 -15.18 7.53
#